data_e4acafd01824408e868e44678d6fcf19
#
_entry.id   e4acafd01824408e868e44678d6fcf19
#
_cell.length_a   1.000
_cell.length_b   1.000
_cell.length_c   1.000
_cell.angle_alpha   90.00
_cell.angle_beta   90.00
_cell.angle_gamma   90.00
#
_symmetry.space_group_name_H-M   'P 1'
#
loop_
_entity.id
_entity.type
_entity.pdbx_description
1 polymer ?
#
loop_
_entity_poly.entity_id
_entity_poly.type
_entity_poly.pdbx_seq_one_letter_code
_entity_poly.pdbx_strand_id
1 'polypeptide(L)'
;DDELARKLTRESLMYLYRLLFLFYVEARGAEMEDEKGQSVVPMKSDAYRLGYSLETLRDLELVPLTSVQAREGFFLDRSLRRLFTLVFEGHGYGQREMSYEGGTMADFAISGLRSPLFDEGRTPILKSVQLRNEVVQEVLQLLSLSKEGGRRGRGRISYATLGINQLGAVYEGLLSYTGFFAQEDLHEIRAAKDMKDPEARTYFVPTAKIGDYKEDEKVRDERGKPTVHAKGTYLFRLAGRDREKSASYYTPEVLTRCLTKYTLKERLGERG
;
A
#
# COMPACT_ATOMS: atom_id res chain seq x y z
N ASP A 1 -0.88 -20.78 14.91
CA ASP A 1 -1.20 -20.27 13.56
C ASP A 1 -1.90 -18.90 13.59
N ASP A 2 -2.85 -18.66 14.50
CA ASP A 2 -3.59 -17.38 14.58
C ASP A 2 -2.69 -16.18 14.94
N GLU A 3 -1.67 -16.36 15.74
CA GLU A 3 -0.72 -15.31 16.08
C GLU A 3 0.14 -14.94 14.86
N LEU A 4 0.60 -15.94 14.11
CA LEU A 4 1.34 -15.72 12.87
C LEU A 4 0.46 -15.02 11.84
N ALA A 5 -0.80 -15.44 11.68
CA ALA A 5 -1.75 -14.80 10.77
C ALA A 5 -1.95 -13.31 11.08
N ARG A 6 -2.09 -12.97 12.36
CA ARG A 6 -2.20 -11.56 12.81
C ARG A 6 -0.93 -10.76 12.53
N LYS A 7 0.25 -11.34 12.79
CA LYS A 7 1.54 -10.70 12.49
C LYS A 7 1.68 -10.45 10.99
N LEU A 8 1.40 -11.45 10.15
CA LEU A 8 1.43 -11.32 8.69
C LEU A 8 0.45 -10.26 8.18
N THR A 9 -0.79 -10.26 8.69
CA THR A 9 -1.77 -9.22 8.36
C THR A 9 -1.22 -7.83 8.65
N ARG A 10 -0.71 -7.62 9.86
CA ARG A 10 -0.17 -6.34 10.28
C ARG A 10 1.01 -5.88 9.43
N GLU A 11 1.98 -6.77 9.18
CA GLU A 11 3.18 -6.44 8.41
C GLU A 11 2.86 -6.19 6.93
N SER A 12 1.96 -6.97 6.33
CA SER A 12 1.48 -6.75 4.96
C SER A 12 0.77 -5.41 4.82
N LEU A 13 -0.08 -5.06 5.77
CA LEU A 13 -0.73 -3.74 5.79
C LEU A 13 0.29 -2.61 5.94
N MET A 14 1.28 -2.75 6.81
CA MET A 14 2.35 -1.76 6.94
C MET A 14 3.13 -1.58 5.63
N TYR A 15 3.39 -2.67 4.91
CA TYR A 15 4.06 -2.63 3.61
C TYR A 15 3.22 -1.86 2.58
N LEU A 16 1.93 -2.16 2.49
CA LEU A 16 1.00 -1.42 1.61
C LEU A 16 0.92 0.06 1.98
N TYR A 17 0.89 0.40 3.27
CA TYR A 17 0.85 1.80 3.71
C TYR A 17 2.13 2.55 3.38
N ARG A 18 3.32 1.91 3.44
CA ARG A 18 4.58 2.50 2.97
C ARG A 18 4.48 2.89 1.50
N LEU A 19 3.98 1.98 0.65
CA LEU A 19 3.81 2.25 -0.78
C LEU A 19 2.79 3.36 -1.04
N LEU A 20 1.61 3.30 -0.42
CA LEU A 20 0.57 4.31 -0.57
C LEU A 20 1.04 5.70 -0.11
N PHE A 21 1.76 5.75 1.01
CA PHE A 21 2.34 6.99 1.50
C PHE A 21 3.34 7.58 0.49
N LEU A 22 4.23 6.75 -0.05
CA LEU A 22 5.23 7.18 -1.02
C LEU A 22 4.59 7.64 -2.32
N PHE A 23 3.63 6.89 -2.87
CA PHE A 23 2.85 7.34 -4.03
C PHE A 23 2.21 8.70 -3.80
N TYR A 24 1.64 8.91 -2.62
CA TYR A 24 1.00 10.17 -2.26
C TYR A 24 2.00 11.33 -2.14
N VAL A 25 3.11 11.12 -1.44
CA VAL A 25 4.12 12.16 -1.19
C VAL A 25 4.90 12.49 -2.45
N GLU A 26 5.31 11.50 -3.24
CA GLU A 26 6.03 11.72 -4.49
C GLU A 26 5.17 12.44 -5.53
N ALA A 27 3.88 12.09 -5.64
CA ALA A 27 2.96 12.77 -6.55
C ALA A 27 2.75 14.25 -6.20
N ARG A 28 3.02 14.66 -4.95
CA ARG A 28 2.87 16.03 -4.44
C ARG A 28 4.19 16.69 -4.06
N GLY A 29 5.32 16.08 -4.43
CA GLY A 29 6.65 16.44 -3.95
C GLY A 29 6.95 17.93 -3.94
N ALA A 30 6.54 18.67 -4.96
CA ALA A 30 6.75 20.13 -5.04
C ALA A 30 5.87 20.94 -4.07
N GLU A 31 4.68 20.41 -3.71
CA GLU A 31 3.74 21.08 -2.80
C GLU A 31 4.04 20.81 -1.33
N MET A 32 4.87 19.80 -1.05
CA MET A 32 5.21 19.36 0.32
C MET A 32 6.58 19.83 0.78
N GLU A 33 7.17 20.80 0.09
CA GLU A 33 8.37 21.50 0.57
C GLU A 33 7.99 22.53 1.64
N ASP A 34 8.77 22.54 2.72
CA ASP A 34 8.65 23.59 3.74
C ASP A 34 9.26 24.91 3.26
N GLU A 35 9.12 25.97 4.07
CA GLU A 35 9.68 27.31 3.77
C GLU A 35 11.22 27.31 3.59
N LYS A 36 11.90 26.24 4.01
CA LYS A 36 13.35 26.05 3.86
C LYS A 36 13.71 25.18 2.66
N GLY A 37 12.73 24.82 1.83
CA GLY A 37 12.91 23.92 0.68
C GLY A 37 13.16 22.45 1.08
N GLN A 38 12.82 22.09 2.33
CA GLN A 38 12.95 20.71 2.80
C GLN A 38 11.68 19.95 2.48
N SER A 39 11.80 18.84 1.79
CA SER A 39 10.72 17.93 1.47
C SER A 39 10.94 16.56 2.11
N VAL A 40 9.85 15.87 2.40
CA VAL A 40 9.92 14.45 2.80
C VAL A 40 10.62 13.63 1.72
N VAL A 41 10.41 13.97 0.45
CA VAL A 41 11.06 13.37 -0.71
C VAL A 41 11.45 14.46 -1.73
N PRO A 42 12.72 14.55 -2.14
CA PRO A 42 13.21 15.63 -2.99
C PRO A 42 12.94 15.34 -4.47
N MET A 43 11.68 15.38 -4.91
CA MET A 43 11.28 15.05 -6.28
C MET A 43 11.86 16.00 -7.34
N LYS A 44 12.36 17.19 -6.94
CA LYS A 44 13.07 18.12 -7.83
C LYS A 44 14.50 17.65 -8.14
N SER A 45 15.09 16.79 -7.31
CA SER A 45 16.41 16.22 -7.56
C SER A 45 16.32 15.05 -8.53
N ASP A 46 17.04 15.15 -9.65
CA ASP A 46 17.13 14.06 -10.63
C ASP A 46 17.77 12.81 -10.01
N ALA A 47 18.75 12.97 -9.13
CA ALA A 47 19.41 11.87 -8.43
C ALA A 47 18.41 11.04 -7.60
N TYR A 48 17.49 11.70 -6.86
CA TYR A 48 16.43 11.01 -6.16
C TYR A 48 15.39 10.45 -7.13
N ARG A 49 14.85 11.31 -8.00
CA ARG A 49 13.73 10.98 -8.88
C ARG A 49 14.03 9.80 -9.80
N LEU A 50 15.22 9.76 -10.40
CA LEU A 50 15.62 8.70 -11.33
C LEU A 50 16.29 7.50 -10.65
N GLY A 51 16.91 7.69 -9.49
CA GLY A 51 17.70 6.66 -8.82
C GLY A 51 17.00 5.93 -7.69
N TYR A 52 16.05 6.57 -7.01
CA TYR A 52 15.49 6.02 -5.77
C TYR A 52 13.97 6.06 -5.69
N SER A 53 13.29 6.95 -6.45
CA SER A 53 11.86 7.17 -6.28
C SER A 53 11.02 5.92 -6.59
N LEU A 54 9.87 5.82 -5.93
CA LEU A 54 8.87 4.81 -6.22
C LEU A 54 8.29 5.00 -7.63
N GLU A 55 8.23 6.26 -8.13
CA GLU A 55 7.75 6.55 -9.48
C GLU A 55 8.66 5.91 -10.55
N THR A 56 9.98 5.89 -10.36
CA THR A 56 10.90 5.15 -11.26
C THR A 56 10.66 3.64 -11.22
N LEU A 57 10.40 3.08 -10.04
CA LEU A 57 10.04 1.66 -9.92
C LEU A 57 8.68 1.36 -10.55
N ARG A 58 7.77 2.31 -10.49
CA ARG A 58 6.47 2.24 -11.17
C ARG A 58 6.60 2.14 -12.68
N ASP A 59 7.63 2.74 -13.29
CA ASP A 59 7.88 2.61 -14.72
C ASP A 59 8.19 1.16 -15.14
N LEU A 60 8.61 0.33 -14.20
CA LEU A 60 8.86 -1.10 -14.41
C LEU A 60 7.61 -1.98 -14.27
N GLU A 61 6.47 -1.42 -13.86
CA GLU A 61 5.24 -2.19 -13.59
C GLU A 61 4.71 -2.97 -14.79
N LEU A 62 4.90 -2.43 -16.01
CA LEU A 62 4.43 -3.04 -17.26
C LEU A 62 5.55 -3.70 -18.06
N VAL A 63 6.78 -3.69 -17.57
CA VAL A 63 7.92 -4.33 -18.26
C VAL A 63 7.80 -5.85 -18.13
N PRO A 64 7.73 -6.59 -19.26
CA PRO A 64 7.58 -8.04 -19.20
C PRO A 64 8.78 -8.73 -18.54
N LEU A 65 8.55 -9.53 -17.52
CA LEU A 65 9.55 -10.37 -16.88
C LEU A 65 9.70 -11.70 -17.64
N THR A 66 10.47 -11.68 -18.73
CA THR A 66 10.52 -12.79 -19.70
C THR A 66 11.41 -13.95 -19.26
N SER A 67 12.44 -13.72 -18.44
CA SER A 67 13.32 -14.78 -17.96
C SER A 67 13.00 -15.22 -16.54
N VAL A 68 13.43 -16.42 -16.16
CA VAL A 68 13.32 -16.92 -14.78
C VAL A 68 14.04 -15.98 -13.81
N GLN A 69 15.28 -15.54 -14.16
CA GLN A 69 16.03 -14.60 -13.35
C GLN A 69 15.32 -13.25 -13.17
N ALA A 70 14.61 -12.77 -14.22
CA ALA A 70 13.85 -11.54 -14.12
C ALA A 70 12.67 -11.70 -13.16
N ARG A 71 11.94 -12.82 -13.19
CA ARG A 71 10.80 -13.09 -12.32
C ARG A 71 11.21 -13.35 -10.87
N GLU A 72 12.15 -14.27 -10.69
CA GLU A 72 12.59 -14.75 -9.37
C GLU A 72 13.64 -13.85 -8.71
N GLY A 73 14.19 -12.88 -9.43
CA GLY A 73 15.12 -11.88 -8.90
C GLY A 73 14.48 -11.00 -7.82
N PHE A 74 15.32 -10.26 -7.09
CA PHE A 74 14.91 -9.44 -5.94
C PHE A 74 15.22 -7.95 -6.12
N PHE A 75 15.37 -7.49 -7.35
CA PHE A 75 15.74 -6.10 -7.64
C PHE A 75 14.71 -5.12 -7.08
N LEU A 76 13.41 -5.35 -7.36
CA LEU A 76 12.34 -4.46 -6.92
C LEU A 76 12.23 -4.41 -5.40
N ASP A 77 12.30 -5.56 -4.72
CA ASP A 77 12.27 -5.62 -3.25
C ASP A 77 13.47 -4.88 -2.63
N ARG A 78 14.68 -5.08 -3.16
CA ARG A 78 15.88 -4.41 -2.66
C ARG A 78 15.81 -2.89 -2.87
N SER A 79 15.30 -2.45 -4.02
CA SER A 79 15.12 -1.03 -4.32
C SER A 79 14.11 -0.39 -3.37
N LEU A 80 12.96 -1.04 -3.12
CA LEU A 80 11.97 -0.56 -2.17
C LEU A 80 12.52 -0.51 -0.74
N ARG A 81 13.25 -1.52 -0.29
CA ARG A 81 13.89 -1.51 1.03
C ARG A 81 14.88 -0.36 1.16
N ARG A 82 15.68 -0.12 0.12
CA ARG A 82 16.60 1.01 0.11
C ARG A 82 15.87 2.33 0.22
N LEU A 83 14.75 2.49 -0.52
CA LEU A 83 13.91 3.67 -0.42
C LEU A 83 13.29 3.82 0.98
N PHE A 84 12.77 2.75 1.58
CA PHE A 84 12.20 2.78 2.93
C PHE A 84 13.24 3.19 3.98
N THR A 85 14.46 2.65 3.88
CA THR A 85 15.59 3.03 4.76
C THR A 85 15.95 4.49 4.58
N LEU A 86 16.02 4.96 3.32
CA LEU A 86 16.31 6.34 2.99
C LEU A 86 15.28 7.31 3.59
N VAL A 87 14.00 6.97 3.50
CA VAL A 87 12.91 7.78 4.08
C VAL A 87 12.92 7.72 5.62
N PHE A 88 13.31 6.59 6.19
CA PHE A 88 13.38 6.45 7.66
C PHE A 88 14.58 7.20 8.25
N GLU A 89 15.78 6.96 7.72
CA GLU A 89 17.03 7.49 8.28
C GLU A 89 17.35 8.92 7.81
N GLY A 90 16.94 9.23 6.57
CA GLY A 90 17.36 10.44 5.87
C GLY A 90 18.70 10.29 5.15
N HIS A 91 19.07 11.33 4.42
CA HIS A 91 20.33 11.43 3.70
C HIS A 91 20.75 12.89 3.53
N GLY A 92 22.05 13.15 3.58
CA GLY A 92 22.63 14.48 3.23
C GLY A 92 22.50 15.57 4.29
N TYR A 93 21.66 15.42 5.33
CA TYR A 93 21.56 16.37 6.42
C TYR A 93 22.71 16.16 7.42
N GLY A 94 23.63 17.15 7.48
CA GLY A 94 24.74 17.15 8.44
C GLY A 94 26.02 16.45 7.98
N GLN A 95 26.06 15.89 6.78
CA GLN A 95 27.34 15.55 6.16
C GLN A 95 27.94 16.80 5.53
N ARG A 96 29.14 17.20 6.01
CA ARG A 96 29.94 18.23 5.38
C ARG A 96 30.09 17.91 3.91
N GLU A 97 29.91 18.90 3.04
CA GLU A 97 30.30 18.86 1.64
C GLU A 97 31.68 18.21 1.50
N MET A 98 31.71 16.96 1.10
CA MET A 98 32.96 16.38 0.56
C MET A 98 33.04 16.90 -0.86
N SER A 99 33.75 18.03 -1.00
CA SER A 99 34.17 18.57 -2.28
C SER A 99 35.08 17.52 -2.93
N TYR A 100 34.52 16.76 -3.85
CA TYR A 100 35.32 15.96 -4.76
C TYR A 100 35.67 16.87 -5.95
N GLU A 101 36.96 17.18 -6.11
CA GLU A 101 37.44 17.89 -7.30
C GLU A 101 37.07 17.07 -8.53
N GLY A 102 36.10 17.54 -9.31
CA GLY A 102 35.84 17.03 -10.66
C GLY A 102 34.41 16.63 -11.02
N GLY A 103 33.39 16.81 -10.22
CA GLY A 103 32.01 16.52 -10.60
C GLY A 103 31.00 16.96 -9.56
N THR A 104 30.07 17.80 -9.96
CA THR A 104 28.86 18.08 -9.20
C THR A 104 28.00 16.81 -9.19
N MET A 105 28.19 15.93 -8.20
CA MET A 105 27.13 15.03 -7.82
C MET A 105 26.03 15.92 -7.28
N ALA A 106 24.90 16.00 -7.97
CA ALA A 106 23.73 16.70 -7.49
C ALA A 106 23.22 15.95 -6.25
N ASP A 107 23.76 16.30 -5.09
CA ASP A 107 23.38 15.74 -3.82
C ASP A 107 21.94 16.16 -3.53
N PHE A 108 21.12 15.17 -3.18
CA PHE A 108 19.82 15.43 -2.61
C PHE A 108 19.87 15.22 -1.09
N ALA A 109 19.06 15.97 -0.37
CA ALA A 109 18.90 15.79 1.06
C ALA A 109 17.49 15.31 1.38
N ILE A 110 17.38 14.32 2.24
CA ILE A 110 16.12 13.86 2.82
C ILE A 110 16.22 13.97 4.33
N SER A 111 15.27 14.67 4.96
CA SER A 111 15.15 14.64 6.41
C SER A 111 14.45 13.33 6.80
N GLY A 112 15.16 12.46 7.51
CA GLY A 112 14.60 11.16 7.93
C GLY A 112 13.33 11.37 8.77
N LEU A 113 12.25 10.70 8.37
CA LEU A 113 10.98 10.76 9.08
C LEU A 113 11.03 10.09 10.44
N ARG A 114 11.87 9.06 10.62
CA ARG A 114 11.94 8.20 11.81
C ARG A 114 10.56 7.72 12.29
N SER A 115 9.64 7.60 11.35
CA SER A 115 8.27 7.16 11.60
C SER A 115 8.22 5.66 11.86
N PRO A 116 7.40 5.19 12.83
CA PRO A 116 7.12 3.77 13.01
C PRO A 116 6.66 3.04 11.74
N LEU A 117 6.10 3.76 10.77
CA LEU A 117 5.67 3.21 9.49
C LEU A 117 6.86 2.64 8.70
N PHE A 118 8.00 3.35 8.67
CA PHE A 118 9.18 2.96 7.90
C PHE A 118 10.23 2.20 8.72
N ASP A 119 10.01 2.01 10.01
CA ASP A 119 10.88 1.23 10.87
C ASP A 119 10.82 -0.26 10.48
N GLU A 120 11.93 -0.80 9.95
CA GLU A 120 12.04 -2.23 9.61
C GLU A 120 11.92 -3.15 10.83
N GLY A 121 12.27 -2.68 12.02
CA GLY A 121 12.14 -3.46 13.25
C GLY A 121 10.68 -3.81 13.58
N ARG A 122 9.73 -3.08 13.00
CA ARG A 122 8.29 -3.33 13.17
C ARG A 122 7.71 -4.35 12.20
N THR A 123 8.49 -4.79 11.23
CA THR A 123 8.11 -5.79 10.23
C THR A 123 9.13 -6.93 10.16
N PRO A 124 9.35 -7.68 11.27
CA PRO A 124 10.40 -8.68 11.38
C PRO A 124 10.23 -9.85 10.39
N ILE A 125 9.01 -10.25 10.06
CA ILE A 125 8.75 -11.32 9.08
C ILE A 125 9.17 -10.84 7.70
N LEU A 126 8.69 -9.67 7.25
CA LEU A 126 9.08 -9.10 5.97
C LEU A 126 10.57 -8.81 5.89
N LYS A 127 11.19 -8.42 7.00
CA LYS A 127 12.64 -8.22 7.08
C LYS A 127 13.42 -9.53 6.85
N SER A 128 12.87 -10.67 7.29
CA SER A 128 13.52 -11.98 7.18
C SER A 128 13.39 -12.64 5.80
N VAL A 129 12.52 -12.14 4.93
CA VAL A 129 12.27 -12.70 3.60
C VAL A 129 12.61 -11.69 2.51
N GLN A 130 12.77 -12.16 1.27
CA GLN A 130 12.87 -11.30 0.08
C GLN A 130 11.71 -11.61 -0.86
N LEU A 131 11.05 -10.57 -1.35
CA LEU A 131 9.96 -10.73 -2.30
C LEU A 131 10.50 -10.78 -3.73
N ARG A 132 10.05 -11.76 -4.51
CA ARG A 132 10.44 -11.89 -5.91
C ARG A 132 9.92 -10.73 -6.75
N ASN A 133 10.60 -10.39 -7.83
CA ASN A 133 10.22 -9.30 -8.71
C ASN A 133 8.79 -9.46 -9.24
N GLU A 134 8.37 -10.67 -9.61
CA GLU A 134 6.99 -10.93 -10.08
C GLU A 134 5.95 -10.52 -9.05
N VAL A 135 6.19 -10.81 -7.76
CA VAL A 135 5.27 -10.47 -6.67
C VAL A 135 5.23 -8.96 -6.44
N VAL A 136 6.40 -8.31 -6.37
CA VAL A 136 6.46 -6.86 -6.15
C VAL A 136 5.89 -6.11 -7.33
N GLN A 137 6.15 -6.56 -8.58
CA GLN A 137 5.59 -5.96 -9.77
C GLN A 137 4.05 -6.05 -9.78
N GLU A 138 3.49 -7.20 -9.41
CA GLU A 138 2.04 -7.37 -9.29
C GLU A 138 1.44 -6.42 -8.24
N VAL A 139 2.08 -6.29 -7.07
CA VAL A 139 1.66 -5.32 -6.04
C VAL A 139 1.67 -3.89 -6.58
N LEU A 140 2.74 -3.50 -7.31
CA LEU A 140 2.81 -2.18 -7.93
C LEU A 140 1.69 -1.99 -8.96
N GLN A 141 1.43 -2.97 -9.83
CA GLN A 141 0.34 -2.91 -10.81
C GLN A 141 -1.03 -2.74 -10.15
N LEU A 142 -1.30 -3.49 -9.08
CA LEU A 142 -2.57 -3.42 -8.34
C LEU A 142 -2.77 -2.05 -7.68
N LEU A 143 -1.70 -1.42 -7.22
CA LEU A 143 -1.77 -0.10 -6.58
C LEU A 143 -1.77 1.05 -7.60
N SER A 144 -1.13 0.90 -8.75
CA SER A 144 -0.88 2.02 -9.65
C SER A 144 -1.71 2.03 -10.92
N LEU A 145 -2.34 0.91 -11.29
CA LEU A 145 -3.16 0.80 -12.50
C LEU A 145 -4.65 0.72 -12.16
N SER A 146 -5.44 1.46 -12.92
CA SER A 146 -6.90 1.36 -12.84
C SER A 146 -7.40 -0.02 -13.29
N LYS A 147 -8.60 -0.40 -12.86
CA LYS A 147 -9.31 -1.56 -13.42
C LYS A 147 -9.42 -1.40 -14.95
N GLU A 148 -9.41 -2.51 -15.67
CA GLU A 148 -9.58 -2.47 -17.14
C GLU A 148 -10.85 -1.73 -17.51
N GLY A 149 -10.68 -0.62 -18.24
CA GLY A 149 -11.75 0.24 -18.74
C GLY A 149 -12.06 -0.02 -20.23
N GLY A 150 -12.54 -1.21 -20.59
CA GLY A 150 -12.98 -1.53 -21.94
C GLY A 150 -11.90 -1.30 -23.00
N ARG A 151 -12.22 -0.53 -24.09
CA ARG A 151 -11.33 -0.31 -25.24
C ARG A 151 -10.05 0.51 -24.98
N ARG A 152 -9.90 1.13 -23.80
CA ARG A 152 -8.78 2.05 -23.50
C ARG A 152 -7.63 1.43 -22.71
N GLY A 153 -7.73 0.16 -22.32
CA GLY A 153 -6.72 -0.48 -21.47
C GLY A 153 -6.70 0.08 -20.04
N ARG A 154 -5.73 -0.36 -19.24
CA ARG A 154 -5.52 0.10 -17.87
C ARG A 154 -4.72 1.41 -17.88
N GLY A 155 -5.24 2.46 -17.26
CA GLY A 155 -4.55 3.72 -17.08
C GLY A 155 -3.85 3.79 -15.73
N ARG A 156 -2.83 4.64 -15.59
CA ARG A 156 -2.19 4.91 -14.29
C ARG A 156 -3.12 5.73 -13.39
N ILE A 157 -3.22 5.33 -12.14
CA ILE A 157 -3.93 6.07 -11.09
C ILE A 157 -3.08 7.29 -10.72
N SER A 158 -3.71 8.49 -10.69
CA SER A 158 -3.05 9.71 -10.23
C SER A 158 -3.23 9.86 -8.73
N TYR A 159 -2.15 9.79 -7.98
CA TYR A 159 -2.14 10.05 -6.55
C TYR A 159 -2.08 11.55 -6.21
N ALA A 160 -1.76 12.42 -7.17
CA ALA A 160 -1.75 13.87 -6.98
C ALA A 160 -3.13 14.44 -6.64
N THR A 161 -4.20 13.83 -7.16
CA THR A 161 -5.58 14.24 -6.91
C THR A 161 -6.21 13.59 -5.69
N LEU A 162 -5.52 12.66 -5.03
CA LEU A 162 -6.01 11.96 -3.86
C LEU A 162 -6.04 12.90 -2.65
N GLY A 163 -7.21 13.23 -2.14
CA GLY A 163 -7.35 14.01 -0.90
C GLY A 163 -7.00 13.19 0.33
N ILE A 164 -6.65 13.90 1.44
CA ILE A 164 -6.32 13.24 2.72
C ILE A 164 -7.46 12.35 3.24
N ASN A 165 -8.71 12.77 3.01
CA ASN A 165 -9.89 12.01 3.40
C ASN A 165 -10.04 10.71 2.59
N GLN A 166 -9.70 10.75 1.31
CA GLN A 166 -9.71 9.57 0.45
C GLN A 166 -8.61 8.59 0.87
N LEU A 167 -7.40 9.10 1.19
CA LEU A 167 -6.33 8.28 1.75
C LEU A 167 -6.76 7.64 3.08
N GLY A 168 -7.44 8.40 3.94
CA GLY A 168 -8.02 7.90 5.19
C GLY A 168 -9.06 6.79 4.94
N ALA A 169 -9.93 6.95 3.95
CA ALA A 169 -10.92 5.93 3.59
C ALA A 169 -10.28 4.64 3.07
N VAL A 170 -9.20 4.75 2.28
CA VAL A 170 -8.41 3.58 1.84
C VAL A 170 -7.79 2.88 3.05
N TYR A 171 -7.20 3.64 3.97
CA TYR A 171 -6.63 3.11 5.21
C TYR A 171 -7.68 2.36 6.03
N GLU A 172 -8.84 2.96 6.27
CA GLU A 172 -9.95 2.30 6.96
C GLU A 172 -10.44 1.04 6.24
N GLY A 173 -10.55 1.10 4.91
CA GLY A 173 -10.92 -0.04 4.08
C GLY A 173 -9.98 -1.21 4.30
N LEU A 174 -8.68 -0.96 4.24
CA LEU A 174 -7.65 -1.99 4.45
C LEU A 174 -7.68 -2.57 5.86
N LEU A 175 -7.91 -1.77 6.90
CA LEU A 175 -8.06 -2.25 8.29
C LEU A 175 -9.29 -3.15 8.50
N SER A 176 -10.23 -3.13 7.57
CA SER A 176 -11.42 -3.99 7.64
C SER A 176 -11.14 -5.43 7.25
N TYR A 177 -9.96 -5.74 6.75
CA TYR A 177 -9.56 -7.09 6.38
C TYR A 177 -8.75 -7.76 7.49
N THR A 178 -8.94 -9.07 7.63
CA THR A 178 -8.18 -9.91 8.54
C THR A 178 -7.67 -11.14 7.80
N GLY A 179 -6.41 -11.50 8.06
CA GLY A 179 -5.80 -12.70 7.49
C GLY A 179 -5.97 -13.90 8.41
N PHE A 180 -6.07 -15.07 7.81
CA PHE A 180 -6.11 -16.35 8.51
C PHE A 180 -5.50 -17.45 7.65
N PHE A 181 -5.06 -18.55 8.27
CA PHE A 181 -4.64 -19.75 7.56
C PHE A 181 -5.80 -20.73 7.41
N ALA A 182 -5.99 -21.24 6.20
CA ALA A 182 -6.97 -22.29 5.94
C ALA A 182 -6.63 -23.55 6.75
N GLN A 183 -7.53 -23.98 7.63
CA GLN A 183 -7.33 -25.19 8.46
C GLN A 183 -7.64 -26.48 7.69
N GLU A 184 -8.35 -26.37 6.58
CA GLU A 184 -8.72 -27.41 5.62
C GLU A 184 -8.88 -26.79 4.24
N ASP A 185 -9.15 -27.58 3.20
CA ASP A 185 -9.41 -27.05 1.86
C ASP A 185 -10.72 -26.25 1.85
N LEU A 186 -10.61 -24.98 1.40
CA LEU A 186 -11.72 -24.04 1.42
C LEU A 186 -12.11 -23.64 0.01
N HIS A 187 -13.40 -23.61 -0.25
CA HIS A 187 -13.98 -23.02 -1.45
C HIS A 187 -14.36 -21.57 -1.22
N GLU A 188 -14.18 -20.78 -2.26
CA GLU A 188 -14.58 -19.39 -2.26
C GLU A 188 -16.01 -19.26 -2.74
N ILE A 189 -16.86 -18.59 -1.96
CA ILE A 189 -18.26 -18.33 -2.29
C ILE A 189 -18.59 -16.84 -2.15
N ARG A 190 -19.56 -16.42 -2.94
CA ARG A 190 -20.07 -15.04 -2.94
C ARG A 190 -21.57 -15.06 -3.22
N ALA A 191 -22.29 -14.06 -2.71
CA ALA A 191 -23.72 -13.97 -3.03
C ALA A 191 -23.93 -13.81 -4.54
N ALA A 192 -24.89 -14.54 -5.12
CA ALA A 192 -25.12 -14.58 -6.58
C ALA A 192 -25.29 -13.17 -7.20
N LYS A 193 -25.99 -12.26 -6.50
CA LYS A 193 -26.18 -10.86 -6.92
C LYS A 193 -24.87 -10.07 -6.99
N ASP A 194 -23.89 -10.45 -6.19
CA ASP A 194 -22.62 -9.74 -6.01
C ASP A 194 -21.47 -10.42 -6.78
N MET A 195 -21.75 -11.46 -7.56
CA MET A 195 -20.73 -12.26 -8.25
C MET A 195 -19.86 -11.43 -9.21
N LYS A 196 -20.42 -10.41 -9.82
CA LYS A 196 -19.71 -9.52 -10.76
C LYS A 196 -18.96 -8.38 -10.06
N ASP A 197 -19.20 -8.17 -8.77
CA ASP A 197 -18.51 -7.16 -7.99
C ASP A 197 -17.26 -7.76 -7.32
N PRO A 198 -16.05 -7.42 -7.77
CA PRO A 198 -14.82 -7.95 -7.17
C PRO A 198 -14.61 -7.45 -5.74
N GLU A 199 -15.28 -6.37 -5.34
CA GLU A 199 -15.19 -5.79 -3.98
C GLU A 199 -16.24 -6.38 -3.02
N ALA A 200 -17.16 -7.21 -3.56
CA ALA A 200 -18.18 -7.84 -2.75
C ALA A 200 -17.58 -8.82 -1.74
N ARG A 201 -18.30 -8.95 -0.64
CA ARG A 201 -17.88 -9.83 0.45
C ARG A 201 -17.77 -11.28 -0.01
N THR A 202 -16.59 -11.84 0.16
CA THR A 202 -16.27 -13.23 -0.12
C THR A 202 -16.28 -14.03 1.18
N TYR A 203 -16.78 -15.24 1.12
CA TYR A 203 -16.80 -16.21 2.22
C TYR A 203 -16.00 -17.43 1.82
N PHE A 204 -15.41 -18.08 2.82
CA PHE A 204 -14.66 -19.32 2.63
C PHE A 204 -15.36 -20.45 3.37
N VAL A 205 -15.66 -21.53 2.65
CA VAL A 205 -16.40 -22.67 3.19
C VAL A 205 -15.62 -23.97 2.97
N PRO A 206 -15.65 -24.90 3.95
CA PRO A 206 -15.04 -26.21 3.79
C PRO A 206 -15.59 -26.98 2.58
N THR A 207 -14.74 -27.80 1.95
CA THR A 207 -15.14 -28.66 0.84
C THR A 207 -16.35 -29.52 1.20
N ALA A 208 -16.46 -30.00 2.44
CA ALA A 208 -17.58 -30.80 2.91
C ALA A 208 -18.93 -30.05 2.88
N LYS A 209 -18.93 -28.73 2.90
CA LYS A 209 -20.14 -27.88 2.91
C LYS A 209 -20.43 -27.21 1.57
N ILE A 210 -19.61 -27.41 0.55
CA ILE A 210 -19.80 -26.74 -0.75
C ILE A 210 -21.12 -27.12 -1.44
N GLY A 211 -21.65 -28.32 -1.13
CA GLY A 211 -22.93 -28.79 -1.64
C GLY A 211 -24.15 -28.02 -1.14
N ASP A 212 -24.00 -27.25 -0.03
CA ASP A 212 -25.08 -26.45 0.54
C ASP A 212 -25.30 -25.13 -0.23
N TYR A 213 -24.37 -24.80 -1.16
CA TYR A 213 -24.37 -23.57 -1.94
C TYR A 213 -24.71 -23.81 -3.40
N LYS A 214 -25.43 -22.86 -4.00
CA LYS A 214 -25.80 -22.91 -5.41
C LYS A 214 -24.59 -22.71 -6.32
N GLU A 215 -24.69 -23.19 -7.57
CA GLU A 215 -23.61 -23.07 -8.55
C GLU A 215 -23.28 -21.61 -8.90
N ASP A 216 -24.26 -20.70 -8.85
CA ASP A 216 -24.11 -19.28 -9.09
C ASP A 216 -23.53 -18.50 -7.90
N GLU A 217 -23.36 -19.14 -6.76
CA GLU A 217 -22.68 -18.60 -5.57
C GLU A 217 -21.21 -19.03 -5.46
N LYS A 218 -20.79 -20.02 -6.27
CA LYS A 218 -19.40 -20.52 -6.25
C LYS A 218 -18.50 -19.68 -7.15
N VAL A 219 -17.48 -19.06 -6.56
CA VAL A 219 -16.48 -18.31 -7.33
C VAL A 219 -15.68 -19.30 -8.18
N ARG A 220 -15.46 -18.96 -9.44
CA ARG A 220 -14.77 -19.80 -10.42
C ARG A 220 -13.48 -19.14 -10.88
N ASP A 221 -12.46 -19.95 -11.11
CA ASP A 221 -11.21 -19.52 -11.71
C ASP A 221 -11.40 -19.23 -13.24
N GLU A 222 -10.34 -18.75 -13.88
CA GLU A 222 -10.32 -18.46 -15.34
C GLU A 222 -10.65 -19.67 -16.20
N ARG A 223 -10.53 -20.89 -15.66
CA ARG A 223 -10.84 -22.16 -16.34
C ARG A 223 -12.28 -22.62 -16.06
N GLY A 224 -13.06 -21.82 -15.34
CA GLY A 224 -14.44 -22.12 -14.99
C GLY A 224 -14.60 -23.16 -13.88
N LYS A 225 -13.52 -23.56 -13.20
CA LYS A 225 -13.58 -24.47 -12.04
C LYS A 225 -13.81 -23.68 -10.76
N PRO A 226 -14.50 -24.25 -9.74
CA PRO A 226 -14.61 -23.61 -8.43
C PRO A 226 -13.23 -23.31 -7.86
N THR A 227 -13.05 -22.09 -7.37
CA THR A 227 -11.80 -21.66 -6.71
C THR A 227 -11.66 -22.41 -5.40
N VAL A 228 -10.53 -23.11 -5.24
CA VAL A 228 -10.20 -23.89 -4.04
C VAL A 228 -8.86 -23.42 -3.48
N HIS A 229 -8.85 -23.17 -2.21
CA HIS A 229 -7.64 -22.81 -1.44
C HIS A 229 -7.26 -24.00 -0.56
N ALA A 230 -6.06 -24.52 -0.78
CA ALA A 230 -5.56 -25.66 -0.03
C ALA A 230 -5.36 -25.34 1.46
N LYS A 231 -5.45 -26.35 2.30
CA LYS A 231 -5.07 -26.26 3.71
C LYS A 231 -3.68 -25.63 3.87
N GLY A 232 -3.55 -24.70 4.82
CA GLY A 232 -2.32 -23.94 5.07
C GLY A 232 -2.15 -22.69 4.21
N THR A 233 -3.04 -22.43 3.25
CA THR A 233 -3.03 -21.18 2.48
C THR A 233 -3.40 -20.01 3.38
N TYR A 234 -2.62 -18.93 3.28
CA TYR A 234 -2.94 -17.67 3.96
C TYR A 234 -3.96 -16.88 3.13
N LEU A 235 -5.08 -16.53 3.73
CA LEU A 235 -6.21 -15.89 3.08
C LEU A 235 -6.63 -14.63 3.82
N PHE A 236 -7.11 -13.63 3.07
CA PHE A 236 -7.73 -12.43 3.63
C PHE A 236 -9.24 -12.49 3.50
N ARG A 237 -9.93 -12.04 4.53
CA ARG A 237 -11.39 -11.83 4.52
C ARG A 237 -11.74 -10.51 5.18
N LEU A 238 -12.86 -9.95 4.79
CA LEU A 238 -13.45 -8.84 5.55
C LEU A 238 -13.71 -9.32 6.98
N ALA A 239 -13.10 -8.66 7.95
CA ALA A 239 -13.42 -8.86 9.35
C ALA A 239 -14.91 -8.61 9.55
N GLY A 240 -15.61 -9.54 10.20
CA GLY A 240 -17.03 -9.39 10.50
C GLY A 240 -17.31 -8.14 11.36
N ARG A 241 -18.37 -8.17 12.17
CA ARG A 241 -18.86 -7.07 13.03
C ARG A 241 -17.88 -6.43 13.99
N ASP A 242 -16.60 -6.80 13.96
CA ASP A 242 -15.57 -6.24 14.86
C ASP A 242 -15.35 -4.74 14.61
N ARG A 243 -15.57 -4.26 13.38
CA ARG A 243 -15.54 -2.83 13.05
C ARG A 243 -16.73 -2.07 13.63
N GLU A 244 -17.91 -2.68 13.66
CA GLU A 244 -19.10 -2.10 14.31
C GLU A 244 -18.89 -1.94 15.82
N LYS A 245 -18.07 -2.82 16.43
CA LYS A 245 -17.74 -2.75 17.86
C LYS A 245 -16.74 -1.65 18.19
N SER A 246 -15.82 -1.31 17.29
CA SER A 246 -14.84 -0.25 17.54
C SER A 246 -15.41 1.15 17.35
N ALA A 247 -16.53 1.28 16.62
CA ALA A 247 -17.17 2.55 16.25
C ALA A 247 -16.20 3.65 15.76
N SER A 248 -15.05 3.24 15.21
CA SER A 248 -14.01 4.15 14.77
C SER A 248 -14.31 4.59 13.34
N TYR A 249 -14.68 5.86 13.18
CA TYR A 249 -14.92 6.50 11.88
C TYR A 249 -14.03 7.72 11.73
N TYR A 250 -13.59 7.99 10.51
CA TYR A 250 -12.93 9.24 10.19
C TYR A 250 -13.89 10.40 10.35
N THR A 251 -13.51 11.40 11.14
CA THR A 251 -14.32 12.60 11.28
C THR A 251 -14.29 13.38 9.95
N PRO A 252 -15.44 13.71 9.36
CA PRO A 252 -15.49 14.46 8.11
C PRO A 252 -14.71 15.77 8.19
N GLU A 253 -13.96 16.10 7.13
CA GLU A 253 -13.10 17.30 7.07
C GLU A 253 -13.87 18.59 7.41
N VAL A 254 -15.13 18.69 6.98
CA VAL A 254 -15.97 19.85 7.28
C VAL A 254 -16.10 20.05 8.78
N LEU A 255 -16.27 18.97 9.56
CA LEU A 255 -16.39 19.05 11.01
C LEU A 255 -15.06 19.39 11.67
N THR A 256 -13.96 18.77 11.23
CA THR A 256 -12.62 19.07 11.78
C THR A 256 -12.21 20.51 11.47
N ARG A 257 -12.43 20.99 10.25
CA ARG A 257 -12.22 22.38 9.86
C ARG A 257 -13.04 23.35 10.69
N CYS A 258 -14.33 23.07 10.87
CA CYS A 258 -15.23 23.88 11.67
C CYS A 258 -14.71 23.97 13.11
N LEU A 259 -14.45 22.81 13.72
CA LEU A 259 -13.93 22.74 15.10
C LEU A 259 -12.61 23.50 15.26
N THR A 260 -11.64 23.26 14.38
CA THR A 260 -10.33 23.92 14.42
C THR A 260 -10.48 25.44 14.26
N LYS A 261 -11.30 25.89 13.28
CA LYS A 261 -11.54 27.32 13.03
C LYS A 261 -12.13 28.03 14.26
N TYR A 262 -13.16 27.46 14.86
CA TYR A 262 -13.81 28.10 16.02
C TYR A 262 -12.97 28.01 17.28
N THR A 263 -12.27 26.90 17.51
CA THR A 263 -11.35 26.76 18.65
C THR A 263 -10.20 27.77 18.56
N LEU A 264 -9.63 27.98 17.37
CA LEU A 264 -8.58 28.96 17.17
C LEU A 264 -9.08 30.39 17.35
N LYS A 265 -10.25 30.73 16.81
CA LYS A 265 -10.90 32.04 17.01
C LYS A 265 -11.12 32.35 18.49
N GLU A 266 -11.67 31.40 19.23
CA GLU A 266 -11.89 31.53 20.68
C GLU A 266 -10.56 31.76 21.42
N ARG A 267 -9.53 31.00 21.09
CA ARG A 267 -8.23 31.08 21.75
C ARG A 267 -7.43 32.32 21.42
N LEU A 268 -7.59 32.84 20.21
CA LEU A 268 -6.91 34.06 19.75
C LEU A 268 -7.70 35.33 20.13
N GLY A 269 -8.87 35.19 20.76
CA GLY A 269 -9.68 36.33 21.19
C GLY A 269 -10.36 37.08 20.05
N GLU A 270 -10.41 36.53 18.84
CA GLU A 270 -11.18 37.05 17.72
C GLU A 270 -12.66 36.73 17.95
N ARG A 271 -13.35 37.55 18.71
CA ARG A 271 -14.80 37.59 18.74
C ARG A 271 -15.27 38.22 17.44
N GLY A 272 -15.79 37.38 16.52
CA GLY A 272 -16.41 37.82 15.27
C GLY A 272 -17.76 38.41 15.43
#